data_83f2adee28ba35b114bb9f7220af4afd
#
_entry.id   83f2adee28ba35b114bb9f7220af4afd
#
_cell.length_a   1.000
_cell.length_b   1.000
_cell.length_c   1.000
_cell.angle_alpha   90.00
_cell.angle_beta   90.00
_cell.angle_gamma   90.00
#
_symmetry.space_group_name_H-M   'P 1'
#
loop_
_entity.id
_entity.type
_entity.pdbx_description
1 polymer ?
#
loop_
_entity_poly.entity_id
_entity_poly.type
_entity_poly.pdbx_seq_one_letter_code
_entity_poly.pdbx_strand_id
1 'polypeptide(L)'
;MTTLRPLLFILVAVVTAFHASDGVAKAKKWERLAACHYVEDKNNDGDSFRVKCGEKDFVLRLYFVDAPETTLREAERTRLQSEHFGVSLEETMKAGVKATAVARDTMKGSFDVWTKWTSGGGRGKEVRYYGLVEADGKSLVEILVSGGLARIVGPVVPLPNGEKSTAYRKRLAALEGEAKKQRVGVWAHSTK
;
A
#
# COMPACT_ATOMS: atom_id res chain seq x y z
N MET A 1 8.54 -58.22 -69.08
CA MET A 1 7.47 -57.31 -68.68
C MET A 1 7.49 -57.20 -67.16
N THR A 2 8.10 -56.14 -66.68
CA THR A 2 8.39 -55.90 -65.22
C THR A 2 7.43 -54.84 -64.76
N THR A 3 6.47 -55.18 -63.94
CA THR A 3 5.49 -54.24 -63.40
C THR A 3 6.04 -53.55 -62.15
N LEU A 4 6.21 -52.24 -62.29
CA LEU A 4 6.63 -51.33 -61.17
C LEU A 4 5.39 -51.01 -60.33
N ARG A 5 5.42 -51.34 -59.01
CA ARG A 5 4.38 -50.95 -58.04
C ARG A 5 4.75 -49.60 -57.42
N PRO A 6 3.88 -48.61 -57.37
CA PRO A 6 4.18 -47.36 -56.64
C PRO A 6 4.03 -47.54 -55.14
N LEU A 7 5.08 -47.12 -54.41
CA LEU A 7 5.06 -47.00 -52.92
C LEU A 7 4.29 -45.74 -52.55
N LEU A 8 3.19 -45.92 -51.84
CA LEU A 8 2.39 -44.81 -51.30
C LEU A 8 2.98 -44.40 -49.92
N PHE A 9 3.66 -43.25 -49.83
CA PHE A 9 4.10 -42.67 -48.59
C PHE A 9 2.91 -41.96 -47.92
N ILE A 10 2.42 -42.50 -46.79
CA ILE A 10 1.46 -41.82 -45.94
C ILE A 10 2.23 -40.90 -44.99
N LEU A 11 2.10 -39.61 -45.23
CA LEU A 11 2.64 -38.57 -44.33
C LEU A 11 1.69 -38.39 -43.15
N VAL A 12 2.05 -38.93 -41.98
CA VAL A 12 1.30 -38.68 -40.73
C VAL A 12 1.75 -37.35 -40.15
N ALA A 13 0.91 -36.33 -40.29
CA ALA A 13 1.11 -35.05 -39.64
C ALA A 13 0.72 -35.14 -38.16
N VAL A 14 1.70 -35.19 -37.26
CA VAL A 14 1.47 -35.10 -35.81
C VAL A 14 1.21 -33.62 -35.47
N VAL A 15 -0.06 -33.28 -35.28
CA VAL A 15 -0.47 -31.98 -34.75
C VAL A 15 -0.27 -32.02 -33.26
N THR A 16 0.85 -31.47 -32.76
CA THR A 16 1.05 -31.24 -31.35
C THR A 16 0.21 -30.00 -30.93
N ALA A 17 -0.92 -30.24 -30.30
CA ALA A 17 -1.71 -29.19 -29.66
C ALA A 17 -0.95 -28.67 -28.46
N PHE A 18 -0.35 -27.50 -28.63
CA PHE A 18 0.19 -26.69 -27.50
C PHE A 18 -1.00 -26.19 -26.68
N HIS A 19 -1.26 -26.85 -25.56
CA HIS A 19 -2.16 -26.30 -24.54
C HIS A 19 -1.35 -25.21 -23.79
N ALA A 20 -1.51 -23.96 -24.21
CA ALA A 20 -1.13 -22.82 -23.40
C ALA A 20 -2.09 -22.82 -22.19
N SER A 21 -1.62 -23.35 -21.07
CA SER A 21 -2.29 -23.12 -19.79
C SER A 21 -2.09 -21.65 -19.43
N ASP A 22 -3.05 -20.79 -19.76
CA ASP A 22 -3.17 -19.45 -19.21
C ASP A 22 -3.32 -19.58 -17.70
N GLY A 23 -2.20 -19.62 -16.99
CA GLY A 23 -2.13 -19.53 -15.55
C GLY A 23 -2.55 -18.14 -15.12
N VAL A 24 -3.87 -17.87 -15.09
CA VAL A 24 -4.41 -16.68 -14.43
C VAL A 24 -3.95 -16.74 -12.98
N ALA A 25 -2.97 -15.92 -12.63
CA ALA A 25 -2.45 -15.84 -11.27
C ALA A 25 -3.64 -15.57 -10.34
N LYS A 26 -4.00 -16.55 -9.50
CA LYS A 26 -5.13 -16.45 -8.58
C LYS A 26 -4.97 -15.21 -7.71
N ALA A 27 -5.90 -14.25 -7.82
CA ALA A 27 -5.84 -13.01 -7.08
C ALA A 27 -5.69 -13.32 -5.58
N LYS A 28 -4.65 -12.76 -4.97
CA LYS A 28 -4.38 -12.96 -3.54
C LYS A 28 -5.58 -12.47 -2.71
N LYS A 29 -6.08 -13.33 -1.83
CA LYS A 29 -7.19 -13.00 -0.92
C LYS A 29 -6.68 -12.16 0.26
N TRP A 30 -7.57 -11.40 0.87
CA TRP A 30 -7.31 -10.75 2.13
C TRP A 30 -7.11 -11.79 3.25
N GLU A 31 -6.09 -11.58 4.06
CA GLU A 31 -5.85 -12.25 5.34
C GLU A 31 -5.99 -11.21 6.44
N ARG A 32 -6.79 -11.51 7.46
CA ARG A 32 -6.87 -10.73 8.69
C ARG A 32 -5.90 -11.30 9.70
N LEU A 33 -5.04 -10.47 10.22
CA LEU A 33 -4.16 -10.76 11.35
C LEU A 33 -4.70 -9.97 12.54
N ALA A 34 -5.21 -10.68 13.53
CA ALA A 34 -5.79 -10.07 14.72
C ALA A 34 -4.75 -9.89 15.83
N ALA A 35 -5.01 -8.96 16.74
CA ALA A 35 -4.18 -8.70 17.90
C ALA A 35 -2.71 -8.44 17.57
N CYS A 36 -2.48 -7.64 16.54
CA CYS A 36 -1.15 -7.16 16.18
C CYS A 36 -0.67 -6.07 17.15
N HIS A 37 0.65 -5.91 17.24
CA HIS A 37 1.31 -4.89 18.05
C HIS A 37 2.29 -4.10 17.19
N TYR A 38 2.38 -2.80 17.44
CA TYR A 38 3.41 -1.94 16.87
C TYR A 38 4.77 -2.31 17.49
N VAL A 39 5.79 -2.44 16.64
CA VAL A 39 7.17 -2.69 17.09
C VAL A 39 8.00 -1.46 16.79
N GLU A 40 8.65 -0.92 17.82
CA GLU A 40 9.54 0.24 17.64
C GLU A 40 10.73 -0.14 16.73
N ASP A 41 10.92 0.64 15.68
CA ASP A 41 12.05 0.54 14.76
C ASP A 41 12.41 1.94 14.26
N LYS A 42 13.71 2.20 14.14
CA LYS A 42 14.25 3.50 13.68
C LYS A 42 13.84 3.90 12.26
N ASN A 43 13.36 2.93 11.48
CA ASN A 43 12.91 3.14 10.10
C ASN A 43 11.40 3.29 9.99
N ASN A 44 10.67 3.24 11.12
CA ASN A 44 9.24 3.48 11.11
C ASN A 44 8.92 4.93 10.73
N ASP A 45 7.91 5.10 9.91
CA ASP A 45 7.35 6.40 9.52
C ASP A 45 5.81 6.36 9.58
N GLY A 46 5.13 7.40 9.09
CA GLY A 46 3.68 7.51 9.21
C GLY A 46 2.89 6.49 8.40
N ASP A 47 3.45 5.93 7.32
CA ASP A 47 2.78 4.98 6.45
C ASP A 47 3.49 3.62 6.33
N SER A 48 4.66 3.48 6.95
CA SER A 48 5.45 2.25 6.87
C SER A 48 6.12 1.98 8.22
N PHE A 49 5.78 0.86 8.85
CA PHE A 49 6.21 0.55 10.21
C PHE A 49 6.22 -0.95 10.46
N ARG A 50 7.02 -1.36 11.46
CA ARG A 50 7.14 -2.74 11.87
C ARG A 50 5.97 -3.15 12.76
N VAL A 51 5.41 -4.33 12.49
CA VAL A 51 4.33 -4.93 13.28
C VAL A 51 4.61 -6.38 13.60
N LYS A 52 4.11 -6.82 14.75
CA LYS A 52 4.13 -8.23 15.16
C LYS A 52 2.71 -8.72 15.37
N CYS A 53 2.34 -9.80 14.67
CA CYS A 53 1.03 -10.44 14.72
C CYS A 53 1.22 -11.94 15.01
N GLY A 54 1.12 -12.34 16.29
CA GLY A 54 1.52 -13.69 16.70
C GLY A 54 3.00 -13.94 16.38
N GLU A 55 3.29 -15.00 15.63
CA GLU A 55 4.66 -15.34 15.20
C GLU A 55 5.15 -14.54 13.97
N LYS A 56 4.28 -13.78 13.33
CA LYS A 56 4.63 -12.99 12.14
C LYS A 56 5.16 -11.63 12.56
N ASP A 57 6.40 -11.32 12.15
CA ASP A 57 7.09 -10.05 12.36
C ASP A 57 7.52 -9.51 11.00
N PHE A 58 7.02 -8.33 10.60
CA PHE A 58 7.25 -7.78 9.28
C PHE A 58 7.03 -6.26 9.23
N VAL A 59 7.54 -5.62 8.17
CA VAL A 59 7.26 -4.21 7.88
C VAL A 59 6.01 -4.11 7.02
N LEU A 60 5.01 -3.40 7.53
CA LEU A 60 3.78 -3.07 6.84
C LEU A 60 3.95 -1.71 6.15
N ARG A 61 3.35 -1.55 4.96
CA ARG A 61 3.15 -0.28 4.29
C ARG A 61 1.66 -0.09 4.01
N LEU A 62 1.12 1.07 4.32
CA LEU A 62 -0.29 1.34 4.10
C LEU A 62 -0.63 1.41 2.61
N TYR A 63 -1.77 0.84 2.23
CA TYR A 63 -2.42 1.13 0.95
C TYR A 63 -2.99 2.54 0.94
N PHE A 64 -3.21 3.11 -0.24
CA PHE A 64 -3.93 4.35 -0.53
C PHE A 64 -3.25 5.65 -0.15
N VAL A 65 -2.28 5.65 0.74
CA VAL A 65 -1.68 6.87 1.30
C VAL A 65 -0.18 6.88 1.21
N ASP A 66 0.36 8.09 1.32
CA ASP A 66 1.77 8.40 1.40
C ASP A 66 1.95 9.51 2.45
N ALA A 67 2.54 9.17 3.60
CA ALA A 67 2.85 10.12 4.65
C ALA A 67 4.07 10.97 4.27
N PRO A 68 4.16 12.22 4.77
CA PRO A 68 5.33 13.05 4.54
C PRO A 68 6.61 12.40 5.09
N GLU A 69 7.72 12.61 4.40
CA GLU A 69 9.04 12.16 4.85
C GLU A 69 9.46 12.93 6.12
N THR A 70 10.19 12.27 6.99
CA THR A 70 10.69 12.85 8.23
C THR A 70 12.06 13.52 8.08
N THR A 71 12.73 13.26 6.94
CA THR A 71 14.08 13.74 6.65
C THR A 71 14.26 13.99 5.15
N LEU A 72 15.36 14.66 4.76
CA LEU A 72 15.72 14.86 3.36
C LEU A 72 16.48 13.68 2.74
N ARG A 73 16.45 12.47 3.33
CA ARG A 73 17.11 11.30 2.73
C ARG A 73 16.57 11.00 1.32
N GLU A 74 15.27 11.20 1.11
CA GLU A 74 14.57 11.08 -0.16
C GLU A 74 14.14 12.50 -0.62
N ALA A 75 15.13 13.37 -0.87
CA ALA A 75 14.90 14.80 -1.08
C ALA A 75 13.88 15.12 -2.19
N GLU A 76 13.93 14.38 -3.31
CA GLU A 76 12.98 14.58 -4.41
C GLU A 76 11.54 14.21 -3.98
N ARG A 77 11.38 13.14 -3.22
CA ARG A 77 10.07 12.73 -2.69
C ARG A 77 9.54 13.77 -1.70
N THR A 78 10.40 14.29 -0.79
CA THR A 78 10.02 15.36 0.13
C THR A 78 9.62 16.61 -0.63
N ARG A 79 10.30 16.96 -1.74
CA ARG A 79 9.94 18.09 -2.61
C ARG A 79 8.56 17.92 -3.22
N LEU A 80 8.26 16.76 -3.80
CA LEU A 80 6.95 16.45 -4.37
C LEU A 80 5.83 16.48 -3.31
N GLN A 81 6.13 16.10 -2.08
CA GLN A 81 5.19 16.20 -0.95
C GLN A 81 4.97 17.66 -0.55
N SER A 82 6.03 18.44 -0.42
CA SER A 82 5.99 19.89 -0.16
C SER A 82 5.13 20.62 -1.19
N GLU A 83 5.34 20.34 -2.49
CA GLU A 83 4.53 20.89 -3.57
C GLU A 83 3.06 20.47 -3.48
N HIS A 84 2.80 19.19 -3.18
CA HIS A 84 1.42 18.70 -3.02
C HIS A 84 0.68 19.43 -1.92
N PHE A 85 1.30 19.60 -0.76
CA PHE A 85 0.69 20.25 0.39
C PHE A 85 0.74 21.80 0.31
N GLY A 86 1.58 22.37 -0.53
CA GLY A 86 1.78 23.83 -0.61
C GLY A 86 2.43 24.41 0.65
N VAL A 87 3.44 23.71 1.17
CA VAL A 87 4.20 24.11 2.37
C VAL A 87 5.69 23.99 2.12
N SER A 88 6.53 24.51 3.03
CA SER A 88 7.98 24.36 2.95
C SER A 88 8.43 22.90 3.16
N LEU A 89 9.67 22.59 2.78
CA LEU A 89 10.29 21.28 3.08
C LEU A 89 10.34 21.03 4.60
N GLU A 90 10.62 22.06 5.39
CA GLU A 90 10.65 21.97 6.85
C GLU A 90 9.27 21.59 7.43
N GLU A 91 8.20 22.26 6.98
CA GLU A 91 6.83 21.93 7.41
C GLU A 91 6.40 20.54 6.93
N THR A 92 6.86 20.12 5.76
CA THR A 92 6.64 18.76 5.28
C THR A 92 7.26 17.74 6.23
N MET A 93 8.53 17.93 6.63
CA MET A 93 9.21 17.01 7.56
C MET A 93 8.58 17.03 8.96
N LYS A 94 8.17 18.20 9.48
CA LYS A 94 7.42 18.29 10.75
C LYS A 94 6.11 17.49 10.68
N ALA A 95 5.39 17.60 9.56
CA ALA A 95 4.18 16.80 9.33
C ALA A 95 4.49 15.30 9.30
N GLY A 96 5.62 14.88 8.71
CA GLY A 96 6.08 13.48 8.72
C GLY A 96 6.32 12.96 10.15
N VAL A 97 7.02 13.74 10.98
CA VAL A 97 7.23 13.40 12.41
C VAL A 97 5.89 13.26 13.13
N LYS A 98 4.95 14.19 12.88
CA LYS A 98 3.60 14.13 13.46
C LYS A 98 2.82 12.92 12.98
N ALA A 99 2.89 12.58 11.68
CA ALA A 99 2.26 11.40 11.10
C ALA A 99 2.77 10.11 11.78
N THR A 100 4.08 9.99 11.97
CA THR A 100 4.71 8.87 12.68
C THR A 100 4.21 8.75 14.12
N ALA A 101 4.14 9.87 14.84
CA ALA A 101 3.63 9.89 16.20
C ALA A 101 2.15 9.46 16.27
N VAL A 102 1.30 9.98 15.38
CA VAL A 102 -0.13 9.62 15.31
C VAL A 102 -0.31 8.15 14.96
N ALA A 103 0.44 7.61 14.00
CA ALA A 103 0.40 6.20 13.64
C ALA A 103 0.76 5.33 14.85
N ARG A 104 1.89 5.60 15.52
CA ARG A 104 2.31 4.90 16.75
C ARG A 104 1.26 4.99 17.84
N ASP A 105 0.74 6.20 18.12
CA ASP A 105 -0.21 6.43 19.19
C ASP A 105 -1.55 5.73 18.94
N THR A 106 -2.01 5.68 17.68
CA THR A 106 -3.19 4.91 17.27
C THR A 106 -3.00 3.41 17.50
N MET A 107 -1.78 2.92 17.37
CA MET A 107 -1.43 1.50 17.49
C MET A 107 -0.81 1.13 18.86
N LYS A 108 -0.99 1.94 19.91
CA LYS A 108 -0.49 1.63 21.28
C LYS A 108 -1.10 0.37 21.87
N GLY A 109 -2.37 0.10 21.57
CA GLY A 109 -3.06 -1.14 21.94
C GLY A 109 -2.86 -2.24 20.91
N SER A 110 -3.65 -3.30 21.03
CA SER A 110 -3.75 -4.29 19.96
C SER A 110 -4.63 -3.77 18.83
N PHE A 111 -4.27 -4.12 17.59
CA PHE A 111 -5.00 -3.72 16.40
C PHE A 111 -5.05 -4.87 15.39
N ASP A 112 -5.89 -4.72 14.38
CA ASP A 112 -5.99 -5.67 13.28
C ASP A 112 -5.24 -5.18 12.04
N VAL A 113 -4.61 -6.12 11.35
CA VAL A 113 -3.97 -5.90 10.05
C VAL A 113 -4.68 -6.74 8.99
N TRP A 114 -5.05 -6.10 7.89
CA TRP A 114 -5.52 -6.78 6.70
C TRP A 114 -4.45 -6.71 5.62
N THR A 115 -3.99 -7.85 5.12
CA THR A 115 -2.97 -7.92 4.08
C THR A 115 -3.30 -8.94 3.01
N LYS A 116 -2.75 -8.75 1.82
CA LYS A 116 -2.72 -9.75 0.74
C LYS A 116 -1.29 -10.25 0.50
N TRP A 117 -0.35 -9.89 1.36
CA TRP A 117 1.07 -10.18 1.20
C TRP A 117 1.63 -9.70 -0.16
N THR A 118 1.11 -8.57 -0.64
CA THR A 118 1.64 -7.91 -1.82
C THR A 118 2.86 -7.09 -1.43
N SER A 119 3.98 -7.31 -2.12
CA SER A 119 5.21 -6.56 -1.83
C SER A 119 5.02 -5.07 -2.09
N GLY A 120 5.39 -4.27 -1.12
CA GLY A 120 5.43 -2.80 -1.16
C GLY A 120 6.83 -2.26 -1.48
N GLY A 121 7.69 -3.09 -2.07
CA GLY A 121 9.11 -2.81 -2.19
C GLY A 121 9.82 -2.99 -0.85
N GLY A 122 11.09 -2.61 -0.79
CA GLY A 122 11.88 -2.72 0.43
C GLY A 122 12.87 -1.57 0.53
N ARG A 123 13.39 -1.36 1.74
CA ARG A 123 14.61 -0.59 1.98
C ARG A 123 15.71 -1.61 2.29
N GLY A 124 16.71 -1.73 1.41
CA GLY A 124 17.75 -2.73 1.54
C GLY A 124 17.23 -4.17 1.32
N LYS A 125 17.49 -5.08 2.26
CA LYS A 125 17.13 -6.50 2.17
C LYS A 125 15.73 -6.81 2.71
N GLU A 126 15.08 -5.88 3.41
CA GLU A 126 13.80 -6.11 4.07
C GLU A 126 12.62 -5.74 3.15
N VAL A 127 11.75 -6.70 2.93
CA VAL A 127 10.53 -6.52 2.13
C VAL A 127 9.43 -5.92 2.99
N ARG A 128 8.77 -4.88 2.49
CA ARG A 128 7.53 -4.35 3.08
C ARG A 128 6.33 -5.00 2.43
N TYR A 129 5.26 -5.24 3.19
CA TYR A 129 4.02 -5.76 2.67
C TYR A 129 2.90 -4.73 2.79
N TYR A 130 2.15 -4.54 1.72
CA TYR A 130 0.98 -3.66 1.76
C TYR A 130 -0.10 -4.23 2.65
N GLY A 131 -0.73 -3.33 3.45
CA GLY A 131 -1.84 -3.68 4.31
C GLY A 131 -2.69 -2.48 4.70
N LEU A 132 -3.75 -2.78 5.44
CA LEU A 132 -4.63 -1.83 6.10
C LEU A 132 -4.58 -2.11 7.60
N VAL A 133 -4.69 -1.07 8.41
CA VAL A 133 -4.71 -1.16 9.87
C VAL A 133 -6.05 -0.64 10.37
N GLU A 134 -6.66 -1.40 11.27
CA GLU A 134 -7.85 -1.02 12.01
C GLU A 134 -7.58 -1.13 13.52
N ALA A 135 -7.64 -0.01 14.21
CA ALA A 135 -7.47 0.08 15.66
C ALA A 135 -8.72 0.72 16.27
N ASP A 136 -9.32 0.07 17.27
CA ASP A 136 -10.56 0.51 17.91
C ASP A 136 -11.68 0.83 16.92
N GLY A 137 -11.83 0.01 15.88
CA GLY A 137 -12.83 0.16 14.82
C GLY A 137 -12.57 1.34 13.86
N LYS A 138 -11.38 1.95 13.90
CA LYS A 138 -11.01 3.10 13.05
C LYS A 138 -9.89 2.74 12.10
N SER A 139 -10.02 3.16 10.86
CA SER A 139 -8.97 2.99 9.83
C SER A 139 -7.83 3.97 10.06
N LEU A 140 -6.60 3.48 10.18
CA LEU A 140 -5.41 4.34 10.27
C LEU A 140 -5.24 5.22 9.02
N VAL A 141 -5.60 4.71 7.84
CA VAL A 141 -5.59 5.49 6.59
C VAL A 141 -6.50 6.72 6.71
N GLU A 142 -7.73 6.54 7.23
CA GLU A 142 -8.69 7.64 7.40
C GLU A 142 -8.24 8.63 8.47
N ILE A 143 -7.64 8.14 9.57
CA ILE A 143 -7.07 8.98 10.64
C ILE A 143 -5.97 9.88 10.07
N LEU A 144 -5.04 9.35 9.30
CA LEU A 144 -3.95 10.12 8.72
C LEU A 144 -4.46 11.15 7.70
N VAL A 145 -5.40 10.78 6.83
CA VAL A 145 -5.95 11.70 5.82
C VAL A 145 -6.78 12.80 6.48
N SER A 146 -7.67 12.47 7.40
CA SER A 146 -8.50 13.47 8.10
C SER A 146 -7.68 14.36 9.03
N GLY A 147 -6.54 13.85 9.52
CA GLY A 147 -5.58 14.63 10.30
C GLY A 147 -4.67 15.54 9.46
N GLY A 148 -4.81 15.54 8.11
CA GLY A 148 -3.90 16.27 7.23
C GLY A 148 -2.45 15.79 7.32
N LEU A 149 -2.25 14.46 7.51
CA LEU A 149 -0.94 13.84 7.76
C LEU A 149 -0.53 12.82 6.68
N ALA A 150 -1.33 12.67 5.64
CA ALA A 150 -1.00 11.86 4.47
C ALA A 150 -1.71 12.36 3.22
N ARG A 151 -1.06 12.24 2.07
CA ARG A 151 -1.67 12.45 0.75
C ARG A 151 -2.24 11.15 0.22
N ILE A 152 -3.28 11.23 -0.62
CA ILE A 152 -3.97 10.07 -1.19
C ILE A 152 -3.20 9.59 -2.43
N VAL A 153 -2.13 8.84 -2.21
CA VAL A 153 -1.23 8.32 -3.25
C VAL A 153 -0.86 6.87 -2.91
N GLY A 154 -0.60 6.08 -3.91
CA GLY A 154 -0.12 4.71 -3.75
C GLY A 154 -1.05 3.67 -4.37
N PRO A 155 -0.72 2.38 -4.22
CA PRO A 155 -1.52 1.29 -4.73
C PRO A 155 -2.91 1.27 -4.13
N VAL A 156 -3.89 0.92 -4.96
CA VAL A 156 -5.28 0.80 -4.59
C VAL A 156 -5.75 -0.65 -4.72
N VAL A 157 -6.70 -1.02 -3.87
CA VAL A 157 -7.23 -2.39 -3.81
C VAL A 157 -8.67 -2.33 -3.31
N PRO A 158 -9.60 -3.20 -3.77
CA PRO A 158 -10.89 -3.34 -3.13
C PRO A 158 -10.71 -3.72 -1.65
N LEU A 159 -11.50 -3.12 -0.75
CA LEU A 159 -11.36 -3.32 0.68
C LEU A 159 -11.77 -4.74 1.12
N PRO A 160 -11.39 -5.18 2.34
CA PRO A 160 -11.77 -6.49 2.86
C PRO A 160 -13.29 -6.73 2.94
N ASN A 161 -14.05 -5.67 3.18
CA ASN A 161 -15.53 -5.70 3.23
C ASN A 161 -16.21 -5.69 1.85
N GLY A 162 -15.42 -5.71 0.75
CA GLY A 162 -15.92 -5.68 -0.62
C GLY A 162 -16.14 -4.28 -1.20
N GLU A 163 -15.91 -3.22 -0.43
CA GLU A 163 -16.01 -1.85 -0.95
C GLU A 163 -15.01 -1.64 -2.09
N LYS A 164 -15.47 -1.04 -3.20
CA LYS A 164 -14.63 -0.74 -4.36
C LYS A 164 -13.60 0.33 -4.00
N SER A 165 -12.35 0.16 -4.47
CA SER A 165 -11.27 1.14 -4.25
C SER A 165 -11.62 2.56 -4.71
N THR A 166 -12.43 2.70 -5.77
CA THR A 166 -12.90 4.00 -6.25
C THR A 166 -13.82 4.70 -5.26
N ALA A 167 -14.74 3.95 -4.62
CA ALA A 167 -15.63 4.49 -3.58
C ALA A 167 -14.83 4.91 -2.34
N TYR A 168 -13.88 4.06 -1.91
CA TYR A 168 -13.01 4.39 -0.78
C TYR A 168 -12.15 5.63 -1.06
N ARG A 169 -11.52 5.74 -2.23
CA ARG A 169 -10.76 6.95 -2.61
C ARG A 169 -11.62 8.21 -2.63
N LYS A 170 -12.89 8.12 -3.07
CA LYS A 170 -13.81 9.25 -3.00
C LYS A 170 -14.07 9.68 -1.56
N ARG A 171 -14.23 8.72 -0.63
CA ARG A 171 -14.37 8.99 0.80
C ARG A 171 -13.11 9.63 1.39
N LEU A 172 -11.93 9.12 1.05
CA LEU A 172 -10.67 9.74 1.48
C LEU A 172 -10.53 11.17 0.95
N ALA A 173 -10.90 11.43 -0.31
CA ALA A 173 -10.86 12.77 -0.89
C ALA A 173 -11.81 13.74 -0.17
N ALA A 174 -12.96 13.27 0.31
CA ALA A 174 -13.86 14.07 1.13
C ALA A 174 -13.23 14.40 2.50
N LEU A 175 -12.57 13.43 3.15
CA LEU A 175 -11.85 13.65 4.41
C LEU A 175 -10.68 14.64 4.22
N GLU A 176 -9.92 14.52 3.14
CA GLU A 176 -8.85 15.47 2.81
C GLU A 176 -9.41 16.88 2.57
N GLY A 177 -10.54 16.99 1.83
CA GLY A 177 -11.22 18.26 1.59
C GLY A 177 -11.67 18.93 2.89
N GLU A 178 -12.16 18.17 3.85
CA GLU A 178 -12.54 18.67 5.17
C GLU A 178 -11.31 19.08 5.99
N ALA A 179 -10.23 18.29 5.97
CA ALA A 179 -8.97 18.64 6.62
C ALA A 179 -8.38 19.96 6.09
N LYS A 180 -8.49 20.20 4.78
CA LYS A 180 -8.10 21.47 4.14
C LYS A 180 -8.94 22.65 4.64
N LYS A 181 -10.26 22.52 4.66
CA LYS A 181 -11.18 23.57 5.16
C LYS A 181 -10.91 23.92 6.60
N GLN A 182 -10.72 22.91 7.44
CA GLN A 182 -10.45 23.08 8.88
C GLN A 182 -8.98 23.46 9.17
N ARG A 183 -8.13 23.49 8.14
CA ARG A 183 -6.69 23.82 8.25
C ARG A 183 -5.98 22.97 9.32
N VAL A 184 -6.21 21.65 9.31
CA VAL A 184 -5.59 20.72 10.27
C VAL A 184 -4.33 20.08 9.67
N GLY A 185 -3.43 19.65 10.56
CA GLY A 185 -2.18 18.99 10.17
C GLY A 185 -1.32 19.90 9.31
N VAL A 186 -0.80 19.36 8.20
CA VAL A 186 0.02 20.11 7.25
C VAL A 186 -0.75 21.27 6.58
N TRP A 187 -2.07 21.15 6.45
CA TRP A 187 -2.91 22.17 5.82
C TRP A 187 -3.01 23.46 6.62
N ALA A 188 -2.62 23.43 7.91
CA ALA A 188 -2.56 24.66 8.74
C ALA A 188 -1.60 25.71 8.17
N HIS A 189 -0.55 25.28 7.51
CA HIS A 189 0.51 26.11 6.94
C HIS A 189 0.46 26.18 5.40
N SER A 190 -0.53 25.53 4.77
CA SER A 190 -0.67 25.47 3.32
C SER A 190 -1.01 26.83 2.70
N THR A 191 -0.40 27.11 1.56
CA THR A 191 -0.72 28.24 0.67
C THR A 191 -1.76 27.90 -0.38
N LYS A 192 -2.31 26.67 -0.35
CA LYS A 192 -3.34 26.16 -1.26
C LYS A 192 -4.73 26.21 -0.64
#